data_14ca535ef3d57e7894578afb1db837f6
#
_entry.id   14ca535ef3d57e7894578afb1db837f6
#
_cell.length_a   1.000
_cell.length_b   1.000
_cell.length_c   1.000
_cell.angle_alpha   90.00
_cell.angle_beta   90.00
_cell.angle_gamma   90.00
#
_symmetry.space_group_name_H-M   'P 1'
#
loop_
_entity.id
_entity.type
_entity.pdbx_description
1 polymer ?
#
loop_
_entity_poly.entity_id
_entity_poly.type
_entity_poly.pdbx_seq_one_letter_code
_entity_poly.pdbx_strand_id
1 'polypeptide(L)'
;MDKKAFIKPTEKELEILQILWQNGPVNVKEVQTYMGGDQQNGYTTILKLLQIMHEKGLVTRQKSGKLHLYKAVASQEHTRQFMIDKMIHTVFQGSAAQLVMSAL
;
A
#
# COMPACT_ATOMS: atom_id res chain seq x y z
N MET A 1 4.30 -9.97 18.54
CA MET A 1 4.42 -9.64 18.17
C MET A 1 4.61 -9.28 17.63
N ASP A 2 4.55 -9.19 17.09
CA ASP A 2 4.68 -8.82 16.46
C ASP A 2 4.80 -8.19 15.96
N LYS A 3 4.89 -8.10 15.94
CA LYS A 3 5.05 -7.62 15.45
C LYS A 3 5.36 -7.30 14.49
N LYS A 4 4.83 -7.62 14.50
CA LYS A 4 5.26 -7.13 13.26
C LYS A 4 4.90 -5.69 13.07
N ALA A 5 5.87 -4.87 13.19
CA ALA A 5 5.64 -3.44 13.01
C ALA A 5 5.00 -3.21 11.65
N PHE A 6 4.00 -2.34 11.61
CA PHE A 6 3.40 -1.96 10.35
C PHE A 6 4.42 -1.14 9.54
N ILE A 7 4.72 -1.58 8.34
CA ILE A 7 5.72 -0.92 7.50
C ILE A 7 5.03 0.13 6.64
N LYS A 8 5.59 1.33 6.66
CA LYS A 8 5.03 2.42 5.87
C LYS A 8 5.23 2.15 4.38
N PRO A 9 4.16 2.20 3.58
CA PRO A 9 4.30 1.99 2.14
C PRO A 9 5.00 3.15 1.47
N THR A 10 5.72 2.85 0.40
CA THR A 10 6.25 3.90 -0.47
C THR A 10 5.12 4.50 -1.29
N GLU A 11 5.42 5.60 -1.99
CA GLU A 11 4.43 6.24 -2.83
C GLU A 11 3.85 5.29 -3.88
N LYS A 12 4.73 4.56 -4.54
CA LYS A 12 4.29 3.64 -5.59
C LYS A 12 3.48 2.50 -4.98
N GLU A 13 3.89 2.03 -3.82
CA GLU A 13 3.14 0.98 -3.14
C GLU A 13 1.76 1.47 -2.72
N LEU A 14 1.65 2.73 -2.32
CA LEU A 14 0.34 3.29 -1.99
C LEU A 14 -0.58 3.35 -3.20
N GLU A 15 -0.03 3.68 -4.37
CA GLU A 15 -0.82 3.64 -5.60
C GLU A 15 -1.40 2.26 -5.83
N ILE A 16 -0.58 1.24 -5.63
CA ILE A 16 -1.06 -0.13 -5.81
C ILE A 16 -2.09 -0.48 -4.75
N LEU A 17 -1.84 -0.11 -3.50
CA LEU A 17 -2.81 -0.38 -2.44
C LEU A 17 -4.18 0.24 -2.73
N GLN A 18 -4.18 1.46 -3.27
CA GLN A 18 -5.44 2.11 -3.63
C GLN A 18 -6.21 1.30 -4.66
N ILE A 19 -5.50 0.75 -5.62
CA ILE A 19 -6.13 -0.10 -6.62
C ILE A 19 -6.74 -1.34 -5.95
N LEU A 20 -6.01 -1.95 -5.04
CA LEU A 20 -6.49 -3.14 -4.36
C LEU A 20 -7.69 -2.84 -3.48
N TRP A 21 -7.69 -1.69 -2.80
CA TRP A 21 -8.84 -1.33 -1.98
C TRP A 21 -10.08 -1.09 -2.81
N GLN A 22 -9.92 -0.48 -3.97
CA GLN A 22 -11.06 -0.12 -4.81
C GLN A 22 -11.61 -1.31 -5.60
N ASN A 23 -10.74 -2.22 -5.99
CA ASN A 23 -11.11 -3.26 -6.95
C ASN A 23 -11.10 -4.66 -6.36
N GLY A 24 -10.72 -4.80 -5.10
CA GLY A 24 -10.61 -6.11 -4.50
C GLY A 24 -9.41 -6.89 -5.02
N PRO A 25 -9.39 -8.20 -4.83
CA PRO A 25 -8.26 -8.98 -5.29
C PRO A 25 -8.11 -8.90 -6.80
N VAL A 26 -6.90 -8.61 -7.26
CA VAL A 26 -6.62 -8.50 -8.70
C VAL A 26 -5.26 -9.11 -8.99
N ASN A 27 -5.05 -9.46 -10.26
CA ASN A 27 -3.77 -10.02 -10.69
C ASN A 27 -2.84 -8.89 -11.15
N VAL A 28 -1.61 -9.28 -11.51
CA VAL A 28 -0.59 -8.31 -11.90
C VAL A 28 -1.02 -7.52 -13.13
N LYS A 29 -1.58 -8.21 -14.10
CA LYS A 29 -2.00 -7.55 -15.34
C LYS A 29 -3.08 -6.51 -15.09
N GLU A 30 -3.99 -6.83 -14.20
CA GLU A 30 -5.04 -5.89 -13.85
C GLU A 30 -4.48 -4.65 -13.15
N VAL A 31 -3.53 -4.87 -12.24
CA VAL A 31 -2.87 -3.73 -11.59
C VAL A 31 -2.20 -2.86 -12.64
N GLN A 32 -1.48 -3.48 -13.56
CA GLN A 32 -0.82 -2.74 -14.62
C GLN A 32 -1.80 -1.89 -15.40
N THR A 33 -2.93 -2.47 -15.75
CA THR A 33 -3.96 -1.76 -16.50
C THR A 33 -4.48 -0.55 -15.73
N TYR A 34 -4.77 -0.75 -14.43
CA TYR A 34 -5.26 0.34 -13.60
C TYR A 34 -4.23 1.45 -13.40
N MET A 35 -2.95 1.13 -13.55
CA MET A 35 -1.90 2.11 -13.37
C MET A 35 -1.54 2.84 -14.67
N GLY A 36 -2.34 2.69 -15.69
CA GLY A 36 -2.14 3.43 -16.93
C GLY A 36 -1.50 2.65 -18.05
N GLY A 37 -1.33 1.36 -17.87
CA GLY A 37 -0.85 0.49 -18.94
C GLY A 37 0.65 0.45 -19.07
N ASP A 38 1.09 0.07 -20.25
CA ASP A 38 2.48 -0.33 -20.47
C ASP A 38 3.49 0.80 -20.41
N GLN A 39 3.05 2.01 -20.70
CA GLN A 39 4.00 3.12 -20.88
C GLN A 39 4.62 3.57 -19.58
N GLN A 40 3.84 3.51 -18.50
CA GLN A 40 4.31 3.98 -17.22
C GLN A 40 4.99 2.89 -16.42
N ASN A 41 4.41 1.70 -16.45
CA ASN A 41 4.86 0.63 -15.57
C ASN A 41 4.74 -0.69 -16.32
N GLY A 42 5.88 -1.30 -16.60
CA GLY A 42 5.88 -2.60 -17.24
C GLY A 42 5.42 -3.70 -16.33
N TYR A 43 5.02 -4.80 -16.93
CA TYR A 43 4.54 -5.95 -16.17
C TYR A 43 5.56 -6.43 -15.13
N THR A 44 6.82 -6.54 -15.55
CA THR A 44 7.86 -7.02 -14.64
C THR A 44 8.05 -6.10 -13.45
N THR A 45 7.97 -4.80 -13.69
CA THR A 45 8.11 -3.82 -12.61
C THR A 45 6.97 -3.97 -11.60
N ILE A 46 5.74 -4.11 -12.09
CA ILE A 46 4.58 -4.27 -11.21
C ILE A 46 4.69 -5.58 -10.44
N LEU A 47 5.07 -6.64 -11.13
CA LEU A 47 5.24 -7.94 -10.46
C LEU A 47 6.25 -7.84 -9.33
N LYS A 48 7.39 -7.19 -9.60
CA LYS A 48 8.41 -7.05 -8.58
C LYS A 48 7.92 -6.24 -7.39
N LEU A 49 7.19 -5.16 -7.67
CA LEU A 49 6.62 -4.35 -6.59
C LEU A 49 5.65 -5.17 -5.72
N LEU A 50 4.79 -5.94 -6.36
CA LEU A 50 3.86 -6.77 -5.61
C LEU A 50 4.57 -7.84 -4.80
N GLN A 51 5.64 -8.40 -5.34
CA GLN A 51 6.43 -9.38 -4.60
C GLN A 51 7.06 -8.74 -3.36
N ILE A 52 7.61 -7.55 -3.51
CA ILE A 52 8.19 -6.82 -2.39
C ILE A 52 7.12 -6.50 -1.36
N MET A 53 5.96 -6.05 -1.82
CA MET A 53 4.86 -5.75 -0.90
C MET A 53 4.39 -6.98 -0.15
N HIS A 54 4.41 -8.12 -0.83
CA HIS A 54 4.06 -9.36 -0.17
C HIS A 54 5.07 -9.71 0.92
N GLU A 55 6.34 -9.53 0.64
CA GLU A 55 7.37 -9.79 1.63
C GLU A 55 7.27 -8.84 2.82
N LYS A 56 6.88 -7.60 2.56
CA LYS A 56 6.68 -6.62 3.62
C LYS A 56 5.42 -6.85 4.44
N GLY A 57 4.54 -7.72 3.97
CA GLY A 57 3.28 -7.95 4.66
C GLY A 57 2.19 -6.97 4.31
N LEU A 58 2.38 -6.19 3.26
CA LEU A 58 1.38 -5.21 2.83
C LEU A 58 0.24 -5.84 2.05
N VAL A 59 0.52 -6.94 1.36
CA VAL A 59 -0.49 -7.65 0.58
C VAL A 59 -0.37 -9.13 0.84
N THR A 60 -1.48 -9.83 0.65
CA THR A 60 -1.49 -11.28 0.56
C THR A 60 -1.73 -11.65 -0.88
N ARG A 61 -1.44 -12.89 -1.22
CA ARG A 61 -1.75 -13.38 -2.54
C ARG A 61 -2.35 -14.76 -2.44
N GLN A 62 -3.21 -15.05 -3.39
CA GLN A 62 -3.91 -16.31 -3.44
C GLN A 62 -3.85 -16.81 -4.86
N LYS A 63 -3.52 -18.08 -5.01
CA LYS A 63 -3.44 -18.66 -6.33
C LYS A 63 -4.85 -18.90 -6.87
N SER A 64 -5.05 -18.51 -8.11
CA SER A 64 -6.32 -18.71 -8.80
C SER A 64 -6.00 -19.22 -10.20
N GLY A 65 -6.10 -20.55 -10.38
CA GLY A 65 -5.63 -21.14 -11.61
C GLY A 65 -4.14 -20.95 -11.74
N LYS A 66 -3.73 -20.34 -12.84
CA LYS A 66 -2.32 -20.07 -13.09
C LYS A 66 -1.91 -18.68 -12.63
N LEU A 67 -2.83 -17.91 -12.08
CA LEU A 67 -2.55 -16.55 -11.71
C LEU A 67 -2.53 -16.42 -10.19
N HIS A 68 -1.88 -15.36 -9.73
CA HIS A 68 -1.97 -14.94 -8.33
C HIS A 68 -2.83 -13.70 -8.24
N LEU A 69 -3.76 -13.71 -7.30
CA LEU A 69 -4.55 -12.53 -6.99
C LEU A 69 -3.99 -11.89 -5.73
N TYR A 70 -3.82 -10.59 -5.78
CA TYR A 70 -3.25 -9.84 -4.66
C TYR A 70 -4.33 -9.02 -3.97
N LYS A 71 -4.25 -8.97 -2.66
CA LYS A 71 -5.22 -8.29 -1.83
C LYS A 71 -4.48 -7.54 -0.74
N ALA A 72 -4.95 -6.33 -0.41
CA ALA A 72 -4.34 -5.55 0.67
C ALA A 72 -4.60 -6.22 2.01
N VAL A 73 -3.55 -6.27 2.86
CA VAL A 73 -3.69 -6.84 4.20
C VAL A 73 -4.44 -5.87 5.10
N ALA A 74 -4.01 -4.62 5.14
CA ALA A 74 -4.64 -3.62 5.98
C ALA A 74 -5.69 -2.85 5.18
N SER A 75 -6.72 -2.40 5.88
CA SER A 75 -7.74 -1.58 5.26
C SER A 75 -7.18 -0.20 4.93
N GLN A 76 -7.87 0.51 4.06
CA GLN A 76 -7.51 1.88 3.75
C GLN A 76 -7.56 2.75 5.00
N GLU A 77 -8.57 2.55 5.82
CA GLU A 77 -8.71 3.34 7.04
C GLU A 77 -7.57 3.07 8.00
N HIS A 78 -7.19 1.81 8.16
CA HIS A 78 -6.10 1.47 9.06
C HIS A 78 -4.78 2.07 8.57
N THR A 79 -4.54 1.99 7.27
CA THR A 79 -3.33 2.55 6.68
C THR A 79 -3.28 4.06 6.85
N ARG A 80 -4.42 4.72 6.60
CA ARG A 80 -4.50 6.17 6.76
C ARG A 80 -4.19 6.57 8.19
N GLN A 81 -4.78 5.86 9.15
CA GLN A 81 -4.55 6.18 10.55
C GLN A 81 -3.09 6.00 10.94
N PHE A 82 -2.50 4.90 10.47
CA PHE A 82 -1.10 4.65 10.76
C PHE A 82 -0.22 5.78 10.22
N MET A 83 -0.48 6.22 8.99
CA MET A 83 0.36 7.22 8.37
C MET A 83 0.18 8.58 9.04
N ILE A 84 -1.03 8.90 9.46
CA ILE A 84 -1.27 10.14 10.20
C ILE A 84 -0.52 10.11 11.54
N ASP A 85 -0.63 8.99 12.27
CA ASP A 85 0.06 8.85 13.54
C ASP A 85 1.56 8.98 13.36
N LYS A 86 2.08 8.37 12.30
CA LYS A 86 3.50 8.42 12.03
C LYS A 86 3.96 9.84 11.73
N MET A 87 3.17 10.57 10.96
CA MET A 87 3.49 11.95 10.63
C MET A 87 3.50 12.83 11.89
N ILE A 88 2.50 12.67 12.73
CA ILE A 88 2.43 13.44 13.97
C ILE A 88 3.66 13.15 14.82
N HIS A 89 4.00 11.88 14.94
CA HIS A 89 5.13 11.49 15.77
C HIS A 89 6.45 12.00 15.20
N THR A 90 6.60 11.92 13.88
CA THR A 90 7.86 12.28 13.24
C THR A 90 8.05 13.78 13.16
N VAL A 91 7.00 14.51 12.79
CA VAL A 91 7.11 15.94 12.52
C VAL A 91 6.92 16.77 13.78
N PHE A 92 6.00 16.37 14.65
CA PHE A 92 5.60 17.16 15.80
C PHE A 92 5.88 16.47 17.13
N GLN A 93 6.70 15.44 17.09
CA GLN A 93 7.09 14.71 18.31
C GLN A 93 5.87 14.23 19.10
N GLY A 94 4.85 13.80 18.37
CA GLY A 94 3.65 13.26 18.98
C GLY A 94 2.59 14.27 19.33
N SER A 95 2.77 15.53 18.96
CA SER A 95 1.82 16.57 19.31
C SER A 95 0.83 16.82 18.19
N ALA A 96 -0.38 16.34 18.37
CA ALA A 96 -1.45 16.60 17.41
C ALA A 96 -1.87 18.07 17.43
N ALA A 97 -1.78 18.69 18.60
CA ALA A 97 -2.12 20.10 18.71
C ALA A 97 -1.22 20.96 17.85
N GLN A 98 0.06 20.62 17.81
CA GLN A 98 1.01 21.37 17.00
C GLN A 98 0.70 21.21 15.53
N LEU A 99 0.29 20.03 15.12
CA LEU A 99 -0.10 19.81 13.74
C LEU A 99 -1.29 20.67 13.35
N VAL A 100 -2.29 20.72 14.22
CA VAL A 100 -3.48 21.52 13.95
C VAL A 100 -3.12 23.00 13.85
N MET A 101 -2.29 23.48 14.75
CA MET A 101 -1.90 24.88 14.74
C MET A 101 -1.09 25.23 13.51
N SER A 102 -0.28 24.31 13.05
CA SER A 102 0.50 24.54 11.82
C SER A 102 -0.37 24.57 10.58
N ALA A 103 -1.46 23.84 10.59
CA ALA A 103 -2.37 23.78 9.45
C ALA A 103 -3.27 25.01 9.34
N LEU A 104 -3.45 25.73 10.45
CA LEU A 104 -4.26 26.93 10.44
C LEU A 104 -3.45 28.12 9.95
#